data_096901dcaa140893d69dff1ff279fe81
#
_entry.id   096901dcaa140893d69dff1ff279fe81
#
_cell.length_a   1.000
_cell.length_b   1.000
_cell.length_c   1.000
_cell.angle_alpha   90.00
_cell.angle_beta   90.00
_cell.angle_gamma   90.00
#
_symmetry.space_group_name_H-M   'P 1'
#
loop_
_entity.id
_entity.type
_entity.pdbx_description
1 polymer ?
#
loop_
_entity_poly.entity_id
_entity_poly.type
_entity_poly.pdbx_seq_one_letter_code
_entity_poly.pdbx_strand_id
1 'polypeptide(L)'
;NINKIIINNNIPCNRITEQDGIKMRKAIIAMSGGVDSSVAALLTKETGDECIGATMKLFHNEDIGVKREKTCCSLDDVEDARNVCYRMGIRYYVFNFSERFKEDVMDRFVDAYEHGATPNPCIDCNRYLKFDKMFQRMRELEYDYIVTGHYARVEYDEEKNRYLLKKAVDDTKDQSYVLYMLTQEQLAHISLPLGGLRKTEVREIAEKHGFVNARKHDSQDICFVPDGDYAKFIEQYTGRKSIPGDFVDTEGNILGKHKGIIHYTLGQRRGLGIPAASRLYVCDISPKTNQVVLGN
;
A
#
# COMPACT_ATOMS: atom_id res chain seq x y z
N ASN A 1 2.18 28.83 2.34
CA ASN A 1 3.24 29.10 1.36
C ASN A 1 3.65 27.81 0.67
N ILE A 2 2.84 27.37 -0.31
CA ILE A 2 3.00 26.12 -1.08
C ILE A 2 4.35 26.09 -1.79
N ASN A 3 4.83 27.24 -2.28
CA ASN A 3 6.14 27.38 -2.91
C ASN A 3 7.32 26.94 -2.01
N LYS A 4 7.21 27.07 -0.68
CA LYS A 4 8.24 26.55 0.24
C LYS A 4 8.20 25.04 0.39
N ILE A 5 7.02 24.42 0.21
CA ILE A 5 6.82 22.98 0.29
C ILE A 5 7.39 22.29 -0.97
N ILE A 6 7.21 22.93 -2.14
CA ILE A 6 7.72 22.41 -3.42
C ILE A 6 9.26 22.43 -3.45
N ILE A 7 9.90 23.45 -2.89
CA ILE A 7 11.37 23.59 -2.87
C ILE A 7 12.03 22.61 -1.91
N ASN A 8 11.37 22.23 -0.81
CA ASN A 8 11.93 21.29 0.19
C ASN A 8 11.66 19.80 -0.10
N ASN A 9 10.76 19.51 -1.03
CA ASN A 9 10.56 18.15 -1.50
C ASN A 9 11.45 17.95 -2.73
N ASN A 10 12.68 17.46 -2.51
CA ASN A 10 13.59 17.06 -3.56
C ASN A 10 12.88 16.07 -4.50
N ILE A 11 12.18 16.61 -5.50
CA ILE A 11 11.77 15.81 -6.66
C ILE A 11 13.08 15.30 -7.26
N PRO A 12 13.27 14.00 -7.45
CA PRO A 12 14.53 13.45 -7.94
C PRO A 12 14.92 14.21 -9.20
N CYS A 13 15.89 15.08 -9.06
CA CYS A 13 16.42 15.83 -10.19
C CYS A 13 17.43 14.94 -10.89
N ASN A 14 17.01 14.19 -11.91
CA ASN A 14 17.98 13.87 -12.96
C ASN A 14 18.45 15.22 -13.46
N ARG A 15 19.70 15.58 -13.15
CA ARG A 15 20.33 16.86 -13.53
C ARG A 15 20.07 17.10 -15.02
N ILE A 16 19.12 17.98 -15.31
CA ILE A 16 19.16 18.70 -16.57
C ILE A 16 20.34 19.65 -16.39
N THR A 17 21.43 19.39 -17.07
CA THR A 17 22.53 20.34 -17.14
C THR A 17 21.96 21.63 -17.69
N GLU A 18 22.35 22.78 -17.14
CA GLU A 18 21.88 24.14 -17.49
C GLU A 18 22.00 24.49 -19.01
N GLN A 19 22.45 23.55 -19.84
CA GLN A 19 22.63 23.72 -21.29
C GLN A 19 21.45 23.27 -22.14
N ASP A 20 20.53 22.44 -21.59
CA ASP A 20 19.32 22.01 -22.30
C ASP A 20 18.13 22.77 -21.69
N GLY A 21 17.52 23.64 -22.46
CA GLY A 21 16.39 24.48 -22.01
C GLY A 21 15.36 23.70 -21.18
N ILE A 22 14.65 24.36 -20.26
CA ILE A 22 13.72 23.75 -19.28
C ILE A 22 12.80 22.76 -19.98
N LYS A 23 13.20 21.48 -20.00
CA LYS A 23 12.36 20.40 -20.52
C LYS A 23 11.28 20.10 -19.50
N MET A 24 10.03 20.32 -19.87
CA MET A 24 8.88 19.93 -19.07
C MET A 24 8.89 18.40 -18.89
N ARG A 25 8.91 17.95 -17.64
CA ARG A 25 8.90 16.52 -17.32
C ARG A 25 7.48 15.98 -17.35
N LYS A 26 7.35 14.66 -17.44
CA LYS A 26 6.07 13.94 -17.51
C LYS A 26 5.91 13.03 -16.30
N ALA A 27 4.81 13.18 -15.57
CA ALA A 27 4.50 12.44 -14.36
C ALA A 27 3.27 11.55 -14.49
N ILE A 28 3.38 10.28 -14.06
CA ILE A 28 2.22 9.42 -13.82
C ILE A 28 1.88 9.47 -12.34
N ILE A 29 0.70 9.93 -11.99
CA ILE A 29 0.24 10.05 -10.61
C ILE A 29 -0.66 8.87 -10.27
N ALA A 30 -0.25 8.05 -9.30
CA ALA A 30 -1.05 6.93 -8.81
C ALA A 30 -2.23 7.45 -7.97
N MET A 31 -3.43 7.36 -8.53
CA MET A 31 -4.67 7.86 -7.94
C MET A 31 -5.46 6.71 -7.32
N SER A 32 -5.65 6.74 -6.00
CA SER A 32 -6.42 5.75 -5.25
C SER A 32 -7.85 6.20 -4.89
N GLY A 33 -8.24 7.42 -5.25
CA GLY A 33 -9.51 8.03 -4.78
C GLY A 33 -9.45 8.56 -3.33
N GLY A 34 -8.34 8.39 -2.63
CA GLY A 34 -8.11 8.93 -1.30
C GLY A 34 -7.56 10.35 -1.30
N VAL A 35 -7.64 11.04 -0.14
CA VAL A 35 -7.17 12.41 0.05
C VAL A 35 -5.67 12.56 -0.27
N ASP A 36 -4.85 11.57 0.11
CA ASP A 36 -3.41 11.62 -0.04
C ASP A 36 -3.00 11.65 -1.52
N SER A 37 -3.54 10.77 -2.34
CA SER A 37 -3.27 10.76 -3.79
C SER A 37 -3.76 12.04 -4.47
N SER A 38 -4.86 12.63 -3.99
CA SER A 38 -5.40 13.88 -4.54
C SER A 38 -4.50 15.06 -4.25
N VAL A 39 -3.97 15.17 -3.03
CA VAL A 39 -3.02 16.22 -2.66
C VAL A 39 -1.67 16.02 -3.34
N ALA A 40 -1.19 14.77 -3.45
CA ALA A 40 0.01 14.48 -4.21
C ALA A 40 -0.12 14.93 -5.68
N ALA A 41 -1.29 14.70 -6.30
CA ALA A 41 -1.58 15.16 -7.64
C ALA A 41 -1.56 16.69 -7.76
N LEU A 42 -2.17 17.39 -6.82
CA LEU A 42 -2.17 18.85 -6.77
C LEU A 42 -0.74 19.42 -6.70
N LEU A 43 0.04 18.94 -5.72
CA LEU A 43 1.42 19.40 -5.52
C LEU A 43 2.29 19.13 -6.75
N THR A 44 2.09 18.00 -7.42
CA THR A 44 2.80 17.68 -8.66
C THR A 44 2.36 18.59 -9.81
N LYS A 45 1.06 18.85 -9.96
CA LYS A 45 0.55 19.78 -10.99
C LYS A 45 1.12 21.18 -10.84
N GLU A 46 1.31 21.64 -9.61
CA GLU A 46 1.86 22.97 -9.30
C GLU A 46 3.34 23.11 -9.64
N THR A 47 4.09 22.00 -9.88
CA THR A 47 5.46 22.08 -10.41
C THR A 47 5.53 22.51 -11.88
N GLY A 48 4.40 22.45 -12.59
CA GLY A 48 4.33 22.74 -14.02
C GLY A 48 4.60 21.55 -14.93
N ASP A 49 4.85 20.36 -14.37
CA ASP A 49 5.10 19.14 -15.14
C ASP A 49 3.82 18.65 -15.87
N GLU A 50 3.97 17.97 -17.00
CA GLU A 50 2.87 17.29 -17.67
C GLU A 50 2.41 16.09 -16.86
N CYS A 51 1.14 16.07 -16.44
CA CYS A 51 0.63 15.04 -15.54
C CYS A 51 -0.49 14.22 -16.17
N ILE A 52 -0.48 12.91 -15.88
CA ILE A 52 -1.67 12.05 -16.00
C ILE A 52 -1.97 11.40 -14.65
N GLY A 53 -3.26 11.23 -14.34
CA GLY A 53 -3.72 10.42 -13.23
C GLY A 53 -3.97 8.98 -13.68
N ALA A 54 -3.56 8.01 -12.90
CA ALA A 54 -3.76 6.59 -13.19
C ALA A 54 -4.25 5.84 -11.95
N THR A 55 -5.44 5.23 -12.04
CA THR A 55 -5.91 4.28 -11.03
C THR A 55 -5.59 2.86 -11.48
N MET A 56 -5.05 2.06 -10.55
CA MET A 56 -4.82 0.63 -10.77
C MET A 56 -6.08 -0.14 -10.40
N LYS A 57 -6.68 -0.85 -11.36
CA LYS A 57 -7.70 -1.85 -11.08
C LYS A 57 -6.98 -3.12 -10.62
N LEU A 58 -7.12 -3.46 -9.33
CA LEU A 58 -6.35 -4.53 -8.68
C LEU A 58 -7.11 -5.87 -8.64
N PHE A 59 -8.43 -5.86 -8.50
CA PHE A 59 -9.26 -7.07 -8.42
C PHE A 59 -10.68 -6.77 -8.87
N HIS A 60 -11.46 -7.82 -9.07
CA HIS A 60 -12.90 -7.76 -9.24
C HIS A 60 -13.59 -8.07 -7.90
N ASN A 61 -14.74 -7.46 -7.64
CA ASN A 61 -15.50 -7.70 -6.41
C ASN A 61 -15.87 -9.18 -6.23
N GLU A 62 -16.03 -9.90 -7.34
CA GLU A 62 -16.30 -11.33 -7.38
C GLU A 62 -15.12 -12.15 -6.81
N ASP A 63 -13.88 -11.72 -7.06
CA ASP A 63 -12.67 -12.40 -6.60
C ASP A 63 -12.56 -12.41 -5.06
N ILE A 64 -13.18 -11.45 -4.39
CA ILE A 64 -13.13 -11.28 -2.93
C ILE A 64 -14.47 -11.57 -2.25
N GLY A 65 -15.44 -12.15 -2.97
CA GLY A 65 -16.75 -12.56 -2.43
C GLY A 65 -17.65 -11.43 -1.94
N VAL A 66 -17.37 -10.17 -2.34
CA VAL A 66 -18.14 -8.98 -1.91
C VAL A 66 -19.18 -8.60 -2.96
N LYS A 67 -20.45 -8.55 -2.54
CA LYS A 67 -21.53 -8.00 -3.37
C LYS A 67 -21.43 -6.47 -3.41
N ARG A 68 -20.92 -5.97 -4.52
CA ARG A 68 -20.97 -4.63 -5.18
C ARG A 68 -20.67 -3.30 -4.43
N GLU A 69 -20.54 -3.14 -3.12
CA GLU A 69 -20.63 -1.77 -2.59
C GLU A 69 -19.48 -1.23 -1.69
N LYS A 70 -18.46 -2.00 -1.29
CA LYS A 70 -17.46 -1.48 -0.33
C LYS A 70 -16.05 -2.06 -0.49
N THR A 71 -15.31 -1.65 -1.50
CA THR A 71 -13.88 -1.98 -1.60
C THR A 71 -13.04 -0.77 -2.00
N CYS A 72 -11.74 -0.74 -1.63
CA CYS A 72 -10.81 0.36 -1.95
C CYS A 72 -10.55 0.58 -3.46
N CYS A 73 -11.09 -0.26 -4.34
CA CYS A 73 -11.18 -0.06 -5.78
C CYS A 73 -12.65 -0.01 -6.20
N SER A 74 -13.52 0.52 -5.34
CA SER A 74 -14.93 0.71 -5.64
C SER A 74 -15.08 1.65 -6.84
N LEU A 75 -16.20 1.55 -7.55
CA LEU A 75 -16.53 2.52 -8.59
C LEU A 75 -16.45 3.96 -8.05
N ASP A 76 -16.81 4.15 -6.78
CA ASP A 76 -16.77 5.45 -6.10
C ASP A 76 -15.32 5.98 -5.99
N ASP A 77 -14.33 5.13 -5.66
CA ASP A 77 -12.92 5.55 -5.59
C ASP A 77 -12.37 5.93 -6.96
N VAL A 78 -12.76 5.17 -8.00
CA VAL A 78 -12.40 5.48 -9.39
C VAL A 78 -13.04 6.81 -9.82
N GLU A 79 -14.30 7.04 -9.44
CA GLU A 79 -15.01 8.31 -9.73
C GLU A 79 -14.42 9.47 -8.95
N ASP A 80 -14.10 9.31 -7.67
CA ASP A 80 -13.42 10.32 -6.87
C ASP A 80 -12.08 10.72 -7.51
N ALA A 81 -11.27 9.73 -7.89
CA ALA A 81 -10.00 9.96 -8.58
C ALA A 81 -10.18 10.69 -9.90
N ARG A 82 -11.16 10.27 -10.70
CA ARG A 82 -11.51 10.92 -11.98
C ARG A 82 -11.94 12.36 -11.78
N ASN A 83 -12.82 12.61 -10.81
CA ASN A 83 -13.35 13.94 -10.52
C ASN A 83 -12.23 14.89 -10.07
N VAL A 84 -11.31 14.43 -9.22
CA VAL A 84 -10.14 15.21 -8.80
C VAL A 84 -9.26 15.54 -10.02
N CYS A 85 -8.94 14.57 -10.86
CA CYS A 85 -8.15 14.78 -12.07
C CYS A 85 -8.84 15.74 -13.05
N TYR A 86 -10.15 15.58 -13.28
CA TYR A 86 -10.94 16.47 -14.14
C TYR A 86 -10.91 17.94 -13.67
N ARG A 87 -11.12 18.16 -12.37
CA ARG A 87 -11.07 19.52 -11.77
C ARG A 87 -9.70 20.19 -11.93
N MET A 88 -8.62 19.41 -11.96
CA MET A 88 -7.26 19.89 -12.15
C MET A 88 -6.84 19.97 -13.63
N GLY A 89 -7.71 19.56 -14.58
CA GLY A 89 -7.35 19.50 -16.00
C GLY A 89 -6.29 18.45 -16.31
N ILE A 90 -6.24 17.36 -15.53
CA ILE A 90 -5.32 16.24 -15.70
C ILE A 90 -6.06 15.10 -16.42
N ARG A 91 -5.45 14.53 -17.47
CA ARG A 91 -5.97 13.34 -18.13
C ARG A 91 -5.96 12.16 -17.17
N TYR A 92 -7.00 11.32 -17.19
CA TYR A 92 -7.17 10.21 -16.26
C TYR A 92 -7.32 8.87 -16.99
N TYR A 93 -6.66 7.85 -16.47
CA TYR A 93 -6.66 6.49 -17.01
C TYR A 93 -6.86 5.44 -15.91
N VAL A 94 -7.34 4.27 -16.31
CA VAL A 94 -7.42 3.09 -15.43
C VAL A 94 -6.54 1.99 -16.04
N PHE A 95 -5.55 1.53 -15.30
CA PHE A 95 -4.70 0.41 -15.70
C PHE A 95 -5.20 -0.87 -15.04
N ASN A 96 -5.48 -1.88 -15.84
CA ASN A 96 -5.91 -3.17 -15.32
C ASN A 96 -4.70 -4.04 -14.95
N PHE A 97 -4.53 -4.30 -13.66
CA PHE A 97 -3.50 -5.17 -13.10
C PHE A 97 -4.10 -6.34 -12.31
N SER A 98 -5.37 -6.69 -12.52
CA SER A 98 -6.10 -7.67 -11.68
C SER A 98 -5.48 -9.07 -11.70
N GLU A 99 -5.03 -9.56 -12.87
CA GLU A 99 -4.36 -10.87 -12.96
C GLU A 99 -3.07 -10.90 -12.13
N ARG A 100 -2.23 -9.86 -12.30
CA ARG A 100 -0.96 -9.76 -11.56
C ARG A 100 -1.19 -9.55 -10.06
N PHE A 101 -2.23 -8.80 -9.67
CA PHE A 101 -2.59 -8.63 -8.26
C PHE A 101 -3.00 -9.96 -7.64
N LYS A 102 -3.75 -10.78 -8.38
CA LYS A 102 -4.10 -12.11 -7.94
C LYS A 102 -2.86 -12.97 -7.69
N GLU A 103 -1.97 -13.08 -8.68
CA GLU A 103 -0.76 -13.92 -8.61
C GLU A 103 0.25 -13.42 -7.58
N ASP A 104 0.61 -12.11 -7.63
CA ASP A 104 1.73 -11.58 -6.87
C ASP A 104 1.34 -11.09 -5.47
N VAL A 105 0.05 -10.94 -5.16
CA VAL A 105 -0.42 -10.44 -3.86
C VAL A 105 -1.37 -11.42 -3.18
N MET A 106 -2.51 -11.78 -3.84
CA MET A 106 -3.53 -12.59 -3.18
C MET A 106 -3.09 -14.06 -3.00
N ASP A 107 -2.55 -14.69 -4.05
CA ASP A 107 -2.07 -16.08 -3.99
C ASP A 107 -0.92 -16.21 -2.97
N ARG A 108 0.01 -15.24 -2.96
CA ARG A 108 1.12 -15.20 -1.98
C ARG A 108 0.64 -14.97 -0.55
N PHE A 109 -0.39 -14.14 -0.37
CA PHE A 109 -1.01 -13.93 0.94
C PHE A 109 -1.62 -15.22 1.47
N VAL A 110 -2.36 -15.93 0.64
CA VAL A 110 -2.97 -17.23 1.01
C VAL A 110 -1.91 -18.26 1.31
N ASP A 111 -0.92 -18.42 0.42
CA ASP A 111 0.19 -19.36 0.59
C ASP A 111 0.95 -19.12 1.92
N ALA A 112 1.24 -17.87 2.24
CA ALA A 112 1.93 -17.54 3.49
C ALA A 112 1.12 -17.97 4.73
N TYR A 113 -0.18 -17.71 4.77
CA TYR A 113 -1.04 -18.16 5.89
C TYR A 113 -1.16 -19.67 5.98
N GLU A 114 -1.27 -20.37 4.86
CA GLU A 114 -1.29 -21.83 4.82
C GLU A 114 0.03 -22.44 5.31
N HIS A 115 1.13 -21.70 5.21
CA HIS A 115 2.45 -22.07 5.71
C HIS A 115 2.78 -21.49 7.10
N GLY A 116 1.79 -20.96 7.83
CA GLY A 116 1.95 -20.48 9.20
C GLY A 116 2.66 -19.12 9.33
N ALA A 117 2.89 -18.42 8.21
CA ALA A 117 3.45 -17.08 8.22
C ALA A 117 2.36 -16.02 8.26
N THR A 118 2.71 -14.80 8.66
CA THR A 118 1.82 -13.62 8.64
C THR A 118 2.36 -12.60 7.65
N PRO A 119 1.85 -12.58 6.41
CA PRO A 119 2.34 -11.67 5.37
C PRO A 119 1.80 -10.25 5.56
N ASN A 120 2.55 -9.27 5.03
CA ASN A 120 2.02 -7.93 4.78
C ASN A 120 1.83 -7.74 3.26
N PRO A 121 0.62 -7.94 2.72
CA PRO A 121 0.38 -7.89 1.29
C PRO A 121 0.56 -6.49 0.70
N CYS A 122 0.58 -5.43 1.52
CA CYS A 122 0.89 -4.08 1.05
C CYS A 122 2.33 -3.96 0.55
N ILE A 123 3.27 -4.73 1.12
CA ILE A 123 4.66 -4.79 0.64
C ILE A 123 4.69 -5.37 -0.78
N ASP A 124 4.03 -6.51 -0.99
CA ASP A 124 3.95 -7.16 -2.30
C ASP A 124 3.22 -6.29 -3.32
N CYS A 125 2.11 -5.65 -2.95
CA CYS A 125 1.39 -4.71 -3.80
C CYS A 125 2.28 -3.53 -4.22
N ASN A 126 3.03 -2.93 -3.28
CA ASN A 126 3.96 -1.86 -3.63
C ASN A 126 5.07 -2.37 -4.55
N ARG A 127 5.67 -3.53 -4.24
CA ARG A 127 6.76 -4.11 -5.02
C ARG A 127 6.35 -4.43 -6.45
N TYR A 128 5.34 -5.30 -6.62
CA TYR A 128 5.02 -5.91 -7.92
C TYR A 128 4.07 -5.07 -8.77
N LEU A 129 3.18 -4.27 -8.16
CA LEU A 129 2.19 -3.51 -8.91
C LEU A 129 2.56 -2.02 -9.01
N LYS A 130 2.68 -1.34 -7.86
CA LYS A 130 2.86 0.12 -7.86
C LYS A 130 4.21 0.55 -8.40
N PHE A 131 5.29 -0.21 -8.10
CA PHE A 131 6.64 0.19 -8.47
C PHE A 131 7.32 -0.72 -9.48
N ASP A 132 6.71 -1.83 -9.88
CA ASP A 132 7.19 -2.64 -10.98
C ASP A 132 6.30 -2.46 -12.23
N LYS A 133 5.02 -2.85 -12.15
CA LYS A 133 4.10 -2.73 -13.30
C LYS A 133 3.82 -1.28 -13.70
N MET A 134 3.63 -0.38 -12.75
CA MET A 134 3.45 1.03 -13.08
C MET A 134 4.74 1.65 -13.61
N PHE A 135 5.91 1.21 -13.12
CA PHE A 135 7.21 1.62 -13.67
C PHE A 135 7.39 1.15 -15.12
N GLN A 136 6.98 -0.09 -15.43
CA GLN A 136 6.94 -0.57 -16.80
C GLN A 136 6.02 0.30 -17.67
N ARG A 137 4.80 0.62 -17.19
CA ARG A 137 3.87 1.51 -17.90
C ARG A 137 4.42 2.92 -18.09
N MET A 138 5.12 3.45 -17.10
CA MET A 138 5.79 4.74 -17.20
C MET A 138 6.76 4.77 -18.38
N ARG A 139 7.59 3.74 -18.52
CA ARG A 139 8.54 3.61 -19.65
C ARG A 139 7.84 3.46 -21.00
N GLU A 140 6.81 2.58 -21.07
CA GLU A 140 6.03 2.34 -22.31
C GLU A 140 5.34 3.61 -22.81
N LEU A 141 4.91 4.47 -21.90
CA LEU A 141 4.22 5.74 -22.19
C LEU A 141 5.18 6.94 -22.30
N GLU A 142 6.51 6.71 -22.17
CA GLU A 142 7.55 7.73 -22.21
C GLU A 142 7.33 8.85 -21.19
N TYR A 143 6.95 8.45 -19.93
CA TYR A 143 6.90 9.33 -18.78
C TYR A 143 8.19 9.24 -17.97
N ASP A 144 8.54 10.33 -17.27
CA ASP A 144 9.83 10.45 -16.59
C ASP A 144 9.82 9.91 -15.17
N TYR A 145 8.66 10.01 -14.46
CA TYR A 145 8.56 9.57 -13.07
C TYR A 145 7.13 9.25 -12.62
N ILE A 146 7.05 8.50 -11.52
CA ILE A 146 5.81 8.11 -10.84
C ILE A 146 5.65 8.94 -9.57
N VAL A 147 4.42 9.37 -9.30
CA VAL A 147 4.04 10.07 -8.08
C VAL A 147 3.06 9.22 -7.29
N THR A 148 3.26 9.12 -5.99
CA THR A 148 2.30 8.45 -5.09
C THR A 148 2.06 9.27 -3.83
N GLY A 149 0.92 9.03 -3.17
CA GLY A 149 0.55 9.63 -1.89
C GLY A 149 1.19 8.96 -0.67
N HIS A 150 2.33 8.28 -0.80
CA HIS A 150 3.00 7.67 0.35
C HIS A 150 3.70 8.72 1.22
N TYR A 151 3.65 8.49 2.52
CA TYR A 151 4.40 9.26 3.52
C TYR A 151 5.78 8.65 3.70
N ALA A 152 6.71 9.04 2.87
CA ALA A 152 8.15 8.75 2.94
C ALA A 152 8.90 9.81 2.14
N ARG A 153 10.20 9.89 2.26
CA ARG A 153 11.04 10.84 1.49
C ARG A 153 12.09 10.09 0.69
N VAL A 154 12.35 10.59 -0.50
CA VAL A 154 13.45 10.12 -1.34
C VAL A 154 14.37 11.30 -1.58
N GLU A 155 15.64 11.17 -1.22
CA GLU A 155 16.66 12.21 -1.35
C GLU A 155 17.90 11.63 -2.02
N TYR A 156 18.54 12.39 -2.89
CA TYR A 156 19.82 12.01 -3.46
C TYR A 156 20.96 12.47 -2.57
N ASP A 157 21.82 11.54 -2.18
CA ASP A 157 23.03 11.80 -1.38
C ASP A 157 24.22 11.89 -2.35
N GLU A 158 24.76 13.09 -2.53
CA GLU A 158 25.86 13.35 -3.45
C GLU A 158 27.18 12.68 -3.01
N GLU A 159 27.42 12.61 -1.68
CA GLU A 159 28.65 11.99 -1.16
C GLU A 159 28.65 10.48 -1.41
N LYS A 160 27.47 9.85 -1.24
CA LYS A 160 27.30 8.41 -1.43
C LYS A 160 26.93 8.04 -2.85
N ASN A 161 26.69 9.03 -3.70
CA ASN A 161 26.23 8.88 -5.10
C ASN A 161 25.04 7.91 -5.23
N ARG A 162 24.00 8.11 -4.38
CA ARG A 162 22.83 7.23 -4.33
C ARG A 162 21.58 7.91 -3.79
N TYR A 163 20.42 7.37 -4.14
CA TYR A 163 19.15 7.76 -3.54
C TYR A 163 18.96 7.10 -2.19
N LEU A 164 18.47 7.85 -1.22
CA LEU A 164 18.13 7.42 0.13
C LEU A 164 16.63 7.43 0.32
N LEU A 165 16.07 6.30 0.76
CA LEU A 165 14.72 6.25 1.28
C LEU A 165 14.75 6.66 2.76
N LYS A 166 14.02 7.71 3.12
CA LYS A 166 13.95 8.27 4.47
C LYS A 166 12.53 8.23 5.01
N LYS A 167 12.40 8.17 6.32
CA LYS A 167 11.11 8.29 7.01
C LYS A 167 10.41 9.61 6.68
N ALA A 168 9.08 9.61 6.76
CA ALA A 168 8.28 10.82 6.68
C ALA A 168 8.57 11.76 7.85
N VAL A 169 8.17 13.05 7.70
CA VAL A 169 8.16 14.03 8.80
C VAL A 169 7.07 13.70 9.82
N ASP A 170 5.96 13.14 9.39
CA ASP A 170 4.90 12.61 10.27
C ASP A 170 5.20 11.16 10.65
N ASP A 171 5.81 10.95 11.82
CA ASP A 171 6.16 9.61 12.33
C ASP A 171 4.93 8.71 12.53
N THR A 172 3.73 9.31 12.74
CA THR A 172 2.48 8.55 12.93
C THR A 172 1.93 7.99 11.62
N LYS A 173 2.43 8.48 10.48
CA LYS A 173 2.01 8.10 9.12
C LYS A 173 3.14 7.53 8.27
N ASP A 174 4.35 7.37 8.83
CA ASP A 174 5.48 6.88 8.08
C ASP A 174 5.19 5.55 7.38
N GLN A 175 5.45 5.50 6.08
CA GLN A 175 5.23 4.35 5.20
C GLN A 175 6.54 3.87 4.53
N SER A 176 7.69 4.32 5.01
CA SER A 176 8.99 3.90 4.46
C SER A 176 9.17 2.38 4.53
N TYR A 177 8.57 1.71 5.54
CA TYR A 177 8.64 0.27 5.74
C TYR A 177 8.01 -0.57 4.62
N VAL A 178 7.01 -0.05 3.89
CA VAL A 178 6.42 -0.75 2.72
C VAL A 178 7.12 -0.42 1.40
N LEU A 179 8.20 0.36 1.46
CA LEU A 179 8.98 0.83 0.30
C LEU A 179 10.44 0.37 0.33
N TYR A 180 10.86 -0.38 1.35
CA TYR A 180 12.27 -0.78 1.54
C TYR A 180 12.86 -1.60 0.39
N MET A 181 12.01 -2.24 -0.40
CA MET A 181 12.39 -3.10 -1.53
C MET A 181 12.71 -2.33 -2.82
N LEU A 182 12.51 -1.00 -2.83
CA LEU A 182 12.74 -0.19 -4.03
C LEU A 182 14.22 -0.16 -4.41
N THR A 183 14.49 -0.38 -5.70
CA THR A 183 15.83 -0.30 -6.27
C THR A 183 16.27 1.16 -6.44
N GLN A 184 17.58 1.39 -6.64
CA GLN A 184 18.12 2.73 -6.92
C GLN A 184 17.51 3.33 -8.18
N GLU A 185 17.29 2.52 -9.21
CA GLU A 185 16.64 2.95 -10.43
C GLU A 185 15.20 3.40 -10.19
N GLN A 186 14.42 2.63 -9.40
CA GLN A 186 13.08 3.01 -9.04
C GLN A 186 13.05 4.28 -8.19
N LEU A 187 13.93 4.40 -7.19
CA LEU A 187 14.04 5.59 -6.35
C LEU A 187 14.37 6.86 -7.15
N ALA A 188 15.17 6.73 -8.22
CA ALA A 188 15.48 7.84 -9.11
C ALA A 188 14.28 8.37 -9.92
N HIS A 189 13.22 7.57 -10.06
CA HIS A 189 12.04 7.88 -10.87
C HIS A 189 10.74 7.93 -10.05
N ILE A 190 10.83 8.16 -8.74
CA ILE A 190 9.69 8.25 -7.84
C ILE A 190 9.67 9.61 -7.15
N SER A 191 8.47 10.20 -7.05
CA SER A 191 8.23 11.37 -6.23
C SER A 191 7.18 11.05 -5.15
N LEU A 192 7.48 11.43 -3.90
CA LEU A 192 6.65 11.24 -2.73
C LEU A 192 6.35 12.61 -2.08
N PRO A 193 5.46 13.43 -2.67
CA PRO A 193 5.28 14.84 -2.28
C PRO A 193 4.81 15.01 -0.83
N LEU A 194 4.17 13.99 -0.24
CA LEU A 194 3.63 14.06 1.11
C LEU A 194 4.64 13.75 2.21
N GLY A 195 5.81 13.24 1.87
CA GLY A 195 6.82 12.83 2.85
C GLY A 195 7.34 13.95 3.75
N GLY A 196 7.26 15.19 3.29
CA GLY A 196 7.62 16.42 4.04
C GLY A 196 6.44 17.07 4.79
N LEU A 197 5.24 16.48 4.76
CA LEU A 197 4.01 17.04 5.33
C LEU A 197 3.46 16.18 6.46
N ARG A 198 2.76 16.83 7.39
CA ARG A 198 1.93 16.14 8.37
C ARG A 198 0.55 15.83 7.76
N LYS A 199 -0.11 14.78 8.24
CA LYS A 199 -1.45 14.40 7.77
C LYS A 199 -2.48 15.52 7.93
N THR A 200 -2.37 16.32 8.98
CA THR A 200 -3.23 17.50 9.21
C THR A 200 -3.07 18.53 8.11
N GLU A 201 -1.83 18.84 7.70
CA GLU A 201 -1.53 19.78 6.63
C GLU A 201 -2.08 19.28 5.28
N VAL A 202 -1.95 17.97 5.01
CA VAL A 202 -2.52 17.34 3.81
C VAL A 202 -4.04 17.51 3.75
N ARG A 203 -4.74 17.31 4.88
CA ARG A 203 -6.20 17.52 4.95
C ARG A 203 -6.59 19.00 4.77
N GLU A 204 -5.84 19.91 5.37
CA GLU A 204 -6.06 21.37 5.20
C GLU A 204 -5.89 21.80 3.73
N ILE A 205 -4.87 21.27 3.05
CA ILE A 205 -4.67 21.51 1.60
C ILE A 205 -5.87 20.98 0.81
N ALA A 206 -6.32 19.76 1.08
CA ALA A 206 -7.45 19.15 0.39
C ALA A 206 -8.76 19.93 0.61
N GLU A 207 -9.04 20.38 1.84
CA GLU A 207 -10.22 21.21 2.15
C GLU A 207 -10.16 22.58 1.47
N LYS A 208 -9.01 23.24 1.52
CA LYS A 208 -8.79 24.53 0.85
C LYS A 208 -9.05 24.47 -0.66
N HIS A 209 -8.69 23.34 -1.29
CA HIS A 209 -8.92 23.15 -2.72
C HIS A 209 -10.28 22.48 -3.03
N GLY A 210 -11.11 22.27 -2.00
CA GLY A 210 -12.48 21.77 -2.14
C GLY A 210 -12.55 20.35 -2.72
N PHE A 211 -11.59 19.47 -2.39
CA PHE A 211 -11.65 18.09 -2.83
C PHE A 211 -12.78 17.33 -2.12
N VAL A 212 -13.58 16.60 -2.89
CA VAL A 212 -14.75 15.85 -2.40
C VAL A 212 -14.37 14.81 -1.35
N ASN A 213 -13.16 14.28 -1.44
CA ASN A 213 -12.60 13.24 -0.57
C ASN A 213 -11.74 13.79 0.58
N ALA A 214 -11.71 15.13 0.83
CA ALA A 214 -10.89 15.74 1.87
C ALA A 214 -11.15 15.16 3.29
N ARG A 215 -12.41 14.77 3.59
CA ARG A 215 -12.84 14.18 4.86
C ARG A 215 -12.95 12.66 4.84
N LYS A 216 -12.60 12.02 3.73
CA LYS A 216 -12.63 10.56 3.62
C LYS A 216 -11.67 9.91 4.64
N HIS A 217 -12.14 8.87 5.31
CA HIS A 217 -11.29 8.11 6.23
C HIS A 217 -10.17 7.41 5.47
N ASP A 218 -9.00 7.31 6.11
CA ASP A 218 -7.89 6.53 5.58
C ASP A 218 -8.28 5.05 5.54
N SER A 219 -7.88 4.33 4.50
CA SER A 219 -7.98 2.87 4.48
C SER A 219 -7.06 2.29 5.56
N GLN A 220 -7.62 1.57 6.52
CA GLN A 220 -6.87 1.05 7.67
C GLN A 220 -6.59 -0.45 7.57
N ASP A 221 -7.18 -1.15 6.59
CA ASP A 221 -7.09 -2.59 6.48
C ASP A 221 -6.65 -3.04 5.08
N ILE A 222 -6.42 -4.34 4.92
CA ILE A 222 -6.05 -4.95 3.65
C ILE A 222 -7.21 -4.76 2.66
N CYS A 223 -6.93 -4.12 1.54
CA CYS A 223 -7.96 -3.64 0.60
C CYS A 223 -8.85 -4.76 0.02
N PHE A 224 -8.36 -6.00 -0.05
CA PHE A 224 -9.13 -7.16 -0.53
C PHE A 224 -9.72 -8.02 0.61
N VAL A 225 -9.57 -7.60 1.88
CA VAL A 225 -10.19 -8.22 3.06
C VAL A 225 -10.95 -7.14 3.85
N PRO A 226 -12.05 -6.61 3.30
CA PRO A 226 -12.70 -5.41 3.82
C PRO A 226 -13.36 -5.58 5.19
N ASP A 227 -13.65 -6.81 5.62
CA ASP A 227 -14.21 -7.12 6.94
C ASP A 227 -13.14 -7.51 7.97
N GLY A 228 -11.84 -7.50 7.58
CA GLY A 228 -10.73 -7.86 8.44
C GLY A 228 -10.68 -9.35 8.84
N ASP A 229 -11.56 -10.18 8.30
CA ASP A 229 -11.59 -11.64 8.56
C ASP A 229 -10.75 -12.40 7.50
N TYR A 230 -9.44 -12.44 7.74
CA TYR A 230 -8.47 -13.08 6.84
C TYR A 230 -8.75 -14.56 6.62
N ALA A 231 -9.15 -15.28 7.68
CA ALA A 231 -9.43 -16.72 7.58
C ALA A 231 -10.66 -16.98 6.69
N LYS A 232 -11.72 -16.20 6.87
CA LYS A 232 -12.92 -16.27 6.02
C LYS A 232 -12.57 -15.96 4.55
N PHE A 233 -11.76 -14.93 4.31
CA PHE A 233 -11.28 -14.61 2.96
C PHE A 233 -10.53 -15.81 2.36
N ILE A 234 -9.57 -16.40 3.09
CA ILE A 234 -8.77 -17.54 2.61
C ILE A 234 -9.66 -18.73 2.30
N GLU A 235 -10.61 -19.07 3.19
CA GLU A 235 -11.57 -20.16 2.96
C GLU A 235 -12.43 -19.93 1.71
N GLN A 236 -12.91 -18.73 1.49
CA GLN A 236 -13.69 -18.38 0.30
C GLN A 236 -12.85 -18.41 -0.98
N TYR A 237 -11.66 -17.85 -0.92
CA TYR A 237 -10.75 -17.78 -2.05
C TYR A 237 -10.27 -19.16 -2.52
N THR A 238 -9.94 -20.03 -1.59
CA THR A 238 -9.45 -21.39 -1.88
C THR A 238 -10.56 -22.41 -2.08
N GLY A 239 -11.79 -22.12 -1.62
CA GLY A 239 -12.90 -23.08 -1.56
C GLY A 239 -12.69 -24.17 -0.50
N ARG A 240 -11.66 -24.08 0.33
CA ARG A 240 -11.31 -25.07 1.37
C ARG A 240 -11.67 -24.54 2.76
N LYS A 241 -12.14 -25.44 3.63
CA LYS A 241 -12.40 -25.12 5.03
C LYS A 241 -11.15 -25.37 5.88
N SER A 242 -10.97 -24.52 6.88
CA SER A 242 -9.91 -24.69 7.88
C SER A 242 -10.06 -26.02 8.61
N ILE A 243 -8.96 -26.72 8.84
CA ILE A 243 -8.91 -27.97 9.58
C ILE A 243 -8.57 -27.65 11.03
N PRO A 244 -9.46 -27.96 12.01
CA PRO A 244 -9.16 -27.80 13.42
C PRO A 244 -7.93 -28.61 13.83
N GLY A 245 -7.13 -28.08 14.77
CA GLY A 245 -5.95 -28.73 15.30
C GLY A 245 -5.77 -28.47 16.78
N ASP A 246 -4.56 -28.69 17.28
CA ASP A 246 -4.25 -28.56 18.70
C ASP A 246 -3.47 -27.28 19.03
N PHE A 247 -3.92 -26.58 20.07
CA PHE A 247 -3.04 -25.67 20.80
C PHE A 247 -2.13 -26.51 21.70
N VAL A 248 -0.85 -26.26 21.64
CA VAL A 248 0.17 -26.90 22.50
C VAL A 248 0.99 -25.84 23.23
N ASP A 249 1.58 -26.18 24.36
CA ASP A 249 2.59 -25.37 25.01
C ASP A 249 3.98 -25.55 24.36
N THR A 250 4.98 -24.85 24.86
CA THR A 250 6.37 -24.96 24.39
C THR A 250 7.03 -26.32 24.65
N GLU A 251 6.43 -27.14 25.50
CA GLU A 251 6.87 -28.51 25.82
C GLU A 251 6.12 -29.56 24.98
N GLY A 252 5.11 -29.15 24.21
CA GLY A 252 4.28 -30.02 23.36
C GLY A 252 3.04 -30.59 24.04
N ASN A 253 2.72 -30.14 25.27
CA ASN A 253 1.48 -30.60 25.93
C ASN A 253 0.27 -29.92 25.31
N ILE A 254 -0.82 -30.70 25.11
CA ILE A 254 -2.06 -30.17 24.50
C ILE A 254 -2.79 -29.27 25.51
N LEU A 255 -3.07 -28.02 25.11
CA LEU A 255 -3.81 -27.04 25.88
C LEU A 255 -5.29 -26.94 25.47
N GLY A 256 -5.63 -27.35 24.25
CA GLY A 256 -6.98 -27.29 23.71
C GLY A 256 -7.02 -27.42 22.19
N LYS A 257 -8.17 -27.07 21.59
CA LYS A 257 -8.38 -27.14 20.13
C LYS A 257 -8.49 -25.76 19.51
N HIS A 258 -7.91 -25.59 18.34
CA HIS A 258 -8.04 -24.39 17.53
C HIS A 258 -8.89 -24.64 16.25
N LYS A 259 -9.33 -23.55 15.60
CA LYS A 259 -10.23 -23.59 14.44
C LYS A 259 -9.52 -23.87 13.10
N GLY A 260 -8.20 -23.95 13.09
CA GLY A 260 -7.31 -24.03 11.94
C GLY A 260 -6.22 -22.98 12.01
N ILE A 261 -5.02 -23.30 11.53
CA ILE A 261 -3.83 -22.46 11.68
C ILE A 261 -3.99 -21.07 11.06
N ILE A 262 -4.75 -20.93 9.97
CA ILE A 262 -4.97 -19.65 9.27
C ILE A 262 -5.73 -18.60 10.10
N HIS A 263 -6.30 -18.98 11.25
CA HIS A 263 -6.97 -18.06 12.18
C HIS A 263 -6.03 -17.40 13.18
N TYR A 264 -4.74 -17.73 13.12
CA TYR A 264 -3.78 -17.29 14.14
C TYR A 264 -2.56 -16.61 13.51
N THR A 265 -1.97 -15.71 14.29
CA THR A 265 -0.83 -14.88 13.90
C THR A 265 0.20 -14.92 15.00
N LEU A 266 1.47 -14.95 14.67
CA LEU A 266 2.57 -14.87 15.64
C LEU A 266 2.42 -13.62 16.53
N GLY A 267 2.56 -13.78 17.85
CA GLY A 267 2.34 -12.74 18.85
C GLY A 267 0.86 -12.48 19.19
N GLN A 268 -0.09 -13.15 18.55
CA GLN A 268 -1.51 -13.00 18.89
C GLN A 268 -1.78 -13.44 20.33
N ARG A 269 -2.52 -12.59 21.06
CA ARG A 269 -2.95 -12.86 22.44
C ARG A 269 -4.45 -13.07 22.56
N ARG A 270 -5.24 -12.28 21.81
CA ARG A 270 -6.70 -12.30 21.93
C ARG A 270 -7.31 -13.40 21.05
N GLY A 271 -8.46 -13.92 21.46
CA GLY A 271 -9.23 -14.89 20.64
C GLY A 271 -8.69 -16.32 20.66
N LEU A 272 -7.76 -16.66 21.57
CA LEU A 272 -7.22 -18.01 21.72
C LEU A 272 -8.24 -18.97 22.39
N GLY A 273 -9.07 -18.47 23.32
CA GLY A 273 -10.08 -19.29 23.99
C GLY A 273 -9.52 -20.32 24.97
N ILE A 274 -8.24 -20.20 25.37
CA ILE A 274 -7.56 -21.11 26.29
C ILE A 274 -7.52 -20.47 27.69
N PRO A 275 -8.11 -21.10 28.73
CA PRO A 275 -7.97 -20.65 30.09
C PRO A 275 -6.52 -20.89 30.58
N ALA A 276 -5.89 -19.86 31.10
CA ALA A 276 -4.52 -19.92 31.63
C ALA A 276 -4.33 -18.99 32.81
N ALA A 277 -3.41 -19.33 33.71
CA ALA A 277 -3.04 -18.48 34.85
C ALA A 277 -2.22 -17.25 34.44
N SER A 278 -1.50 -17.32 33.33
CA SER A 278 -0.72 -16.24 32.75
C SER A 278 -1.20 -15.88 31.34
N ARG A 279 -0.67 -14.78 30.81
CA ARG A 279 -0.97 -14.35 29.43
C ARG A 279 -0.28 -15.28 28.46
N LEU A 280 -1.04 -15.88 27.55
CA LEU A 280 -0.53 -16.70 26.45
C LEU A 280 -0.50 -15.92 25.14
N TYR A 281 0.55 -16.18 24.36
CA TYR A 281 0.76 -15.63 23.03
C TYR A 281 1.04 -16.76 22.05
N VAL A 282 0.70 -16.57 20.78
CA VAL A 282 1.12 -17.49 19.71
C VAL A 282 2.64 -17.30 19.50
N CYS A 283 3.40 -18.34 19.82
CA CYS A 283 4.86 -18.34 19.70
C CYS A 283 5.32 -18.99 18.38
N ASP A 284 4.57 -19.99 17.90
CA ASP A 284 4.87 -20.69 16.66
C ASP A 284 3.59 -21.27 16.04
N ILE A 285 3.61 -21.49 14.73
CA ILE A 285 2.53 -22.13 13.98
C ILE A 285 3.17 -23.21 13.10
N SER A 286 2.78 -24.47 13.32
CA SER A 286 3.30 -25.63 12.59
C SER A 286 2.27 -26.16 11.59
N PRO A 287 2.39 -25.87 10.30
CA PRO A 287 1.50 -26.44 9.29
C PRO A 287 1.60 -27.97 9.17
N LYS A 288 2.82 -28.52 9.39
CA LYS A 288 3.07 -29.96 9.25
C LYS A 288 2.31 -30.79 10.28
N THR A 289 2.19 -30.31 11.50
CA THR A 289 1.48 -31.00 12.60
C THR A 289 0.10 -30.42 12.85
N ASN A 290 -0.28 -29.36 12.14
CA ASN A 290 -1.50 -28.58 12.35
C ASN A 290 -1.64 -28.13 13.82
N GLN A 291 -0.56 -27.55 14.37
CA GLN A 291 -0.48 -27.09 15.74
C GLN A 291 -0.17 -25.61 15.83
N VAL A 292 -0.72 -24.97 16.86
CA VAL A 292 -0.40 -23.59 17.25
C VAL A 292 0.24 -23.64 18.64
N VAL A 293 1.50 -23.20 18.73
CA VAL A 293 2.27 -23.22 19.96
C VAL A 293 1.99 -21.94 20.75
N LEU A 294 1.62 -22.08 22.01
CA LEU A 294 1.33 -20.99 22.92
C LEU A 294 2.41 -20.92 24.01
N GLY A 295 2.86 -19.70 24.33
CA GLY A 295 3.85 -19.42 25.38
C GLY A 295 3.58 -18.07 26.06
N ASN A 296 4.40 -17.78 27.09
CA ASN A 296 4.33 -16.53 27.86
C ASN A 296 5.15 -15.40 27.21
#